data_3357e69601ab6003c31b0d7aea8eda00
#
_entry.id   3357e69601ab6003c31b0d7aea8eda00
#
_cell.length_a   1.000
_cell.length_b   1.000
_cell.length_c   1.000
_cell.angle_alpha   90.00
_cell.angle_beta   90.00
_cell.angle_gamma   90.00
#
_symmetry.space_group_name_H-M   'P 1'
#
loop_
_entity.id
_entity.type
_entity.pdbx_description
1 polymer ?
#
loop_
_entity_poly.entity_id
_entity_poly.type
_entity_poly.pdbx_seq_one_letter_code
_entity_poly.pdbx_strand_id
1 'polypeptide(L)'
;METATLRPTHARLARLAGAYAGTESVYHEAGGAAGETTGRFRTNMGLGGNFLVIDYQQEQFGSITRLVHAVVGVDASSGRPTLHWFDDRGEDPGAPALGDWQGDDLVFERRTSRGAVRLAFGAPLSDGDGLTLRVDASADGATWSPALEGRYRRADWDRRTR
;
A
#
# COMPACT_ATOMS: atom_id res chain seq x y z
N MET A 1 19.29 6.39 -27.58
CA MET A 1 18.21 6.09 -26.61
C MET A 1 18.90 5.76 -25.30
N GLU A 2 19.00 6.73 -24.44
CA GLU A 2 19.69 6.59 -23.16
C GLU A 2 18.82 5.73 -22.25
N THR A 3 19.30 4.55 -21.91
CA THR A 3 18.64 3.67 -20.95
C THR A 3 18.70 4.39 -19.60
N ALA A 4 17.59 4.93 -19.14
CA ALA A 4 17.51 5.56 -17.83
C ALA A 4 18.02 4.56 -16.79
N THR A 5 19.18 4.85 -16.22
CA THR A 5 19.73 4.08 -15.11
C THR A 5 18.73 4.18 -13.98
N LEU A 6 18.04 3.08 -13.67
CA LEU A 6 17.09 3.02 -12.57
C LEU A 6 17.79 3.49 -11.29
N ARG A 7 17.32 4.58 -10.74
CA ARG A 7 17.84 5.07 -9.45
C ARG A 7 17.62 4.00 -8.39
N PRO A 8 18.48 3.89 -7.37
CA PRO A 8 18.36 2.85 -6.33
C PRO A 8 16.95 2.72 -5.73
N THR A 9 16.25 3.85 -5.54
CA THR A 9 14.87 3.86 -5.02
C THR A 9 13.89 3.18 -5.97
N HIS A 10 13.99 3.40 -7.28
CA HIS A 10 13.15 2.72 -8.26
C HIS A 10 13.39 1.20 -8.28
N ALA A 11 14.64 0.76 -8.15
CA ALA A 11 14.96 -0.66 -8.06
C ALA A 11 14.35 -1.31 -6.80
N ARG A 12 14.30 -0.60 -5.67
CA ARG A 12 13.61 -1.08 -4.47
C ARG A 12 12.09 -1.15 -4.66
N LEU A 13 11.48 -0.16 -5.30
CA LEU A 13 10.05 -0.19 -5.63
C LEU A 13 9.71 -1.38 -6.53
N ALA A 14 10.55 -1.68 -7.51
CA ALA A 14 10.34 -2.80 -8.44
C ALA A 14 10.25 -4.16 -7.74
N ARG A 15 10.84 -4.32 -6.55
CA ARG A 15 10.74 -5.56 -5.75
C ARG A 15 9.33 -5.80 -5.22
N LEU A 16 8.51 -4.76 -5.11
CA LEU A 16 7.12 -4.87 -4.67
C LEU A 16 6.17 -5.22 -5.82
N ALA A 17 6.65 -5.24 -7.07
CA ALA A 17 5.82 -5.56 -8.22
C ALA A 17 5.39 -7.03 -8.20
N GLY A 18 4.11 -7.27 -8.51
CA GLY A 18 3.53 -8.60 -8.57
C GLY A 18 2.03 -8.59 -8.31
N ALA A 19 1.45 -9.77 -8.31
CA ALA A 19 0.08 -10.00 -7.89
C ALA A 19 0.09 -10.78 -6.57
N TYR A 20 -0.73 -10.35 -5.62
CA TYR A 20 -0.76 -10.89 -4.27
C TYR A 20 -2.18 -11.07 -3.78
N ALA A 21 -2.41 -12.10 -2.96
CA ALA A 21 -3.65 -12.29 -2.24
C ALA A 21 -3.37 -12.81 -0.83
N GLY A 22 -4.22 -12.45 0.12
CA GLY A 22 -4.03 -12.88 1.50
C GLY A 22 -5.15 -12.46 2.43
N THR A 23 -4.92 -12.74 3.71
CA THR A 23 -5.85 -12.43 4.79
C THR A 23 -5.44 -11.19 5.55
N GLU A 24 -6.43 -10.48 6.04
CA GLU A 24 -6.28 -9.23 6.76
C GLU A 24 -7.07 -9.28 8.06
N SER A 25 -6.45 -8.81 9.13
CA SER A 25 -7.14 -8.47 10.37
C SER A 25 -7.51 -6.99 10.35
N VAL A 26 -8.78 -6.69 10.54
CA VAL A 26 -9.31 -5.33 10.62
C VAL A 26 -9.66 -5.00 12.05
N TYR A 27 -9.38 -3.79 12.49
CA TYR A 27 -9.56 -3.33 13.86
C TYR A 27 -10.58 -2.20 13.95
N HIS A 28 -11.28 -2.11 15.10
CA HIS A 28 -12.13 -0.97 15.41
C HIS A 28 -11.32 0.26 15.82
N GLU A 29 -11.86 1.46 15.60
CA GLU A 29 -11.25 2.72 16.05
C GLU A 29 -10.94 2.76 17.56
N ALA A 30 -11.75 2.05 18.36
CA ALA A 30 -11.56 1.93 19.82
C ALA A 30 -10.57 0.84 20.25
N GLY A 31 -9.90 0.19 19.28
CA GLY A 31 -9.05 -0.98 19.51
C GLY A 31 -9.85 -2.28 19.56
N GLY A 32 -9.17 -3.41 19.40
CA GLY A 32 -9.75 -4.74 19.31
C GLY A 32 -10.16 -5.14 17.89
N ALA A 33 -10.13 -6.45 17.63
CA ALA A 33 -10.39 -6.99 16.30
C ALA A 33 -11.86 -6.79 15.89
N ALA A 34 -12.08 -6.20 14.72
CA ALA A 34 -13.39 -6.02 14.11
C ALA A 34 -13.77 -7.19 13.22
N GLY A 35 -12.79 -7.93 12.68
CA GLY A 35 -13.02 -9.06 11.80
C GLY A 35 -11.85 -9.37 10.90
N GLU A 36 -12.09 -10.30 9.99
CA GLU A 36 -11.15 -10.76 8.98
C GLU A 36 -11.70 -10.43 7.60
N THR A 37 -10.82 -9.97 6.72
CA THR A 37 -11.11 -9.71 5.31
C THR A 37 -10.07 -10.39 4.43
N THR A 38 -10.32 -10.43 3.13
CA THR A 38 -9.35 -10.86 2.13
C THR A 38 -8.91 -9.64 1.34
N GLY A 39 -7.61 -9.47 1.15
CA GLY A 39 -7.04 -8.43 0.31
C GLY A 39 -6.35 -9.00 -0.92
N ARG A 40 -6.42 -8.26 -2.01
CA ARG A 40 -5.70 -8.56 -3.24
C ARG A 40 -4.98 -7.32 -3.73
N PHE A 41 -3.74 -7.51 -4.16
CA PHE A 41 -2.91 -6.47 -4.77
C PHE A 41 -2.49 -6.86 -6.17
N ARG A 42 -2.50 -5.89 -7.04
CA ARG A 42 -1.75 -5.91 -8.29
C ARG A 42 -0.84 -4.70 -8.29
N THR A 43 0.45 -4.94 -8.35
CA THR A 43 1.46 -3.89 -8.37
C THR A 43 2.32 -4.02 -9.62
N ASN A 44 2.49 -2.95 -10.36
CA ASN A 44 3.26 -2.94 -11.60
C ASN A 44 4.11 -1.68 -11.70
N MET A 45 5.33 -1.82 -12.20
CA MET A 45 6.10 -0.66 -12.62
C MET A 45 5.52 -0.13 -13.94
N GLY A 46 5.13 1.13 -13.95
CA GLY A 46 4.54 1.80 -15.10
C GLY A 46 5.36 2.99 -15.56
N LEU A 47 4.95 3.58 -16.69
CA LEU A 47 5.56 4.79 -17.26
C LEU A 47 7.08 4.70 -17.38
N GLY A 48 7.56 3.65 -18.04
CA GLY A 48 8.98 3.44 -18.26
C GLY A 48 9.78 3.06 -17.01
N GLY A 49 9.11 2.51 -15.99
CA GLY A 49 9.75 2.11 -14.74
C GLY A 49 9.92 3.24 -13.72
N ASN A 50 9.23 4.37 -13.92
CA ASN A 50 9.34 5.53 -13.02
C ASN A 50 8.35 5.51 -11.85
N PHE A 51 7.28 4.72 -11.96
CA PHE A 51 6.23 4.66 -10.95
C PHE A 51 5.84 3.23 -10.65
N LEU A 52 5.53 2.95 -9.38
CA LEU A 52 4.85 1.73 -8.98
C LEU A 52 3.36 2.02 -8.89
N VAL A 53 2.57 1.37 -9.72
CA VAL A 53 1.11 1.48 -9.71
C VAL A 53 0.54 0.33 -8.90
N ILE A 54 -0.32 0.65 -7.94
CA ILE A 54 -0.91 -0.29 -7.00
C ILE A 54 -2.42 -0.27 -7.17
N ASP A 55 -3.00 -1.42 -7.48
CA ASP A 55 -4.44 -1.65 -7.41
C ASP A 55 -4.71 -2.61 -6.25
N TYR A 56 -5.57 -2.23 -5.33
CA TYR A 56 -5.94 -3.02 -4.17
C TYR A 56 -7.45 -3.20 -4.10
N GLN A 57 -7.86 -4.41 -3.74
CA GLN A 57 -9.24 -4.77 -3.52
C GLN A 57 -9.38 -5.53 -2.21
N GLN A 58 -10.31 -5.08 -1.37
CA GLN A 58 -10.70 -5.79 -0.16
C GLN A 58 -12.06 -6.45 -0.34
N GLU A 59 -12.18 -7.65 0.17
CA GLU A 59 -13.41 -8.45 0.15
C GLU A 59 -13.77 -8.95 1.54
N GLN A 60 -15.06 -8.93 1.84
CA GLN A 60 -15.62 -9.55 3.03
C GLN A 60 -16.97 -10.19 2.68
N PHE A 61 -17.17 -11.45 3.09
CA PHE A 61 -18.39 -12.21 2.81
C PHE A 61 -18.79 -12.24 1.32
N GLY A 62 -17.80 -12.32 0.43
CA GLY A 62 -18.03 -12.37 -1.02
C GLY A 62 -18.37 -11.01 -1.67
N SER A 63 -18.31 -9.94 -0.93
CA SER A 63 -18.56 -8.58 -1.43
C SER A 63 -17.31 -7.72 -1.34
N ILE A 64 -17.08 -6.91 -2.36
CA ILE A 64 -16.01 -5.90 -2.35
C ILE A 64 -16.39 -4.82 -1.35
N THR A 65 -15.53 -4.57 -0.39
CA THR A 65 -15.70 -3.57 0.67
C THR A 65 -14.84 -2.34 0.46
N ARG A 66 -13.79 -2.44 -0.35
CA ARG A 66 -12.90 -1.30 -0.65
C ARG A 66 -12.12 -1.52 -1.94
N LEU A 67 -11.98 -0.45 -2.69
CA LEU A 67 -11.09 -0.36 -3.85
C LEU A 67 -10.12 0.81 -3.64
N VAL A 68 -8.86 0.58 -3.97
CA VAL A 68 -7.81 1.60 -3.91
C VAL A 68 -6.98 1.54 -5.18
N HIS A 69 -6.68 2.71 -5.73
CA HIS A 69 -5.67 2.91 -6.76
C HIS A 69 -4.62 3.86 -6.20
N ALA A 70 -3.37 3.43 -6.18
CA ALA A 70 -2.30 4.25 -5.68
C ALA A 70 -1.12 4.27 -6.66
N VAL A 71 -0.39 5.38 -6.66
CA VAL A 71 0.80 5.56 -7.47
C VAL A 71 1.95 5.99 -6.57
N VAL A 72 3.01 5.20 -6.56
CA VAL A 72 4.23 5.51 -5.83
C VAL A 72 5.29 5.98 -6.82
N GLY A 73 5.78 7.17 -6.60
CA GLY A 73 6.87 7.78 -7.37
C GLY A 73 8.07 8.08 -6.49
N VAL A 74 8.99 8.87 -7.03
CA VAL A 74 10.17 9.34 -6.32
C VAL A 74 10.27 10.84 -6.48
N ASP A 75 10.34 11.56 -5.37
CA ASP A 75 10.58 13.00 -5.38
C ASP A 75 11.96 13.30 -5.93
N ALA A 76 12.02 14.11 -6.99
CA ALA A 76 13.26 14.39 -7.72
C ALA A 76 14.30 15.13 -6.87
N SER A 77 13.87 15.94 -5.92
CA SER A 77 14.76 16.76 -5.09
C SER A 77 15.34 15.98 -3.91
N SER A 78 14.56 15.17 -3.25
CA SER A 78 14.94 14.44 -2.03
C SER A 78 15.29 12.96 -2.28
N GLY A 79 14.84 12.38 -3.40
CA GLY A 79 14.94 10.94 -3.65
C GLY A 79 13.99 10.09 -2.80
N ARG A 80 13.10 10.72 -2.04
CA ARG A 80 12.13 10.03 -1.19
C ARG A 80 10.97 9.48 -2.01
N PRO A 81 10.40 8.33 -1.60
CA PRO A 81 9.16 7.84 -2.19
C PRO A 81 8.01 8.83 -1.97
N THR A 82 7.11 8.91 -2.95
CA THR A 82 5.88 9.70 -2.89
C THR A 82 4.68 8.79 -3.10
N LEU A 83 3.59 9.04 -2.40
CA LEU A 83 2.35 8.28 -2.54
C LEU A 83 1.20 9.18 -2.95
N HIS A 84 0.59 8.88 -4.08
CA HIS A 84 -0.69 9.41 -4.52
C HIS A 84 -1.75 8.33 -4.27
N TRP A 85 -2.83 8.69 -3.58
CA TRP A 85 -3.83 7.73 -3.12
C TRP A 85 -5.23 8.11 -3.59
N PHE A 86 -5.93 7.16 -4.19
CA PHE A 86 -7.31 7.29 -4.63
C PHE A 86 -8.09 6.07 -4.12
N ASP A 87 -9.25 6.28 -3.54
CA ASP A 87 -10.11 5.19 -3.11
C ASP A 87 -11.58 5.42 -3.44
N ASP A 88 -12.38 4.38 -3.32
CA ASP A 88 -13.80 4.40 -3.65
C ASP A 88 -14.69 5.13 -2.63
N ARG A 89 -14.09 5.69 -1.57
CA ARG A 89 -14.79 6.57 -0.63
C ARG A 89 -14.93 8.00 -1.17
N GLY A 90 -14.22 8.31 -2.26
CA GLY A 90 -14.32 9.59 -2.95
C GLY A 90 -13.71 10.78 -2.19
N GLU A 91 -12.82 10.52 -1.24
CA GLU A 91 -12.08 11.60 -0.59
C GLU A 91 -11.11 12.26 -1.57
N ASP A 92 -10.90 13.56 -1.40
CA ASP A 92 -9.88 14.28 -2.15
C ASP A 92 -8.50 13.64 -1.86
N PRO A 93 -7.76 13.21 -2.89
CA PRO A 93 -6.44 12.61 -2.69
C PRO A 93 -5.43 13.57 -2.04
N GLY A 94 -5.64 14.87 -2.13
CA GLY A 94 -4.74 15.88 -1.56
C GLY A 94 -3.35 15.88 -2.18
N ALA A 95 -2.41 16.50 -1.48
CA ALA A 95 -1.00 16.46 -1.86
C ALA A 95 -0.43 15.05 -1.66
N PRO A 96 0.55 14.61 -2.49
CA PRO A 96 1.20 13.32 -2.29
C PRO A 96 1.90 13.26 -0.94
N ALA A 97 1.79 12.10 -0.27
CA ALA A 97 2.52 11.85 0.95
C ALA A 97 3.99 11.52 0.64
N LEU A 98 4.91 12.09 1.40
CA LEU A 98 6.30 11.68 1.36
C LEU A 98 6.51 10.47 2.27
N GLY A 99 7.25 9.49 1.76
CA GLY A 99 7.57 8.27 2.48
C GLY A 99 9.05 8.13 2.78
N ASP A 100 9.36 7.09 3.50
CA ASP A 100 10.72 6.67 3.82
C ASP A 100 10.82 5.15 3.82
N TRP A 101 12.02 4.65 3.56
CA TRP A 101 12.36 3.27 3.82
C TRP A 101 12.82 3.13 5.28
N GLN A 102 12.14 2.25 6.01
CA GLN A 102 12.52 1.84 7.36
C GLN A 102 12.94 0.36 7.31
N GLY A 103 14.23 0.12 7.13
CA GLY A 103 14.72 -1.21 6.77
C GLY A 103 14.17 -1.63 5.40
N ASP A 104 13.46 -2.75 5.35
CA ASP A 104 12.81 -3.24 4.13
C ASP A 104 11.37 -2.76 3.96
N ASP A 105 10.84 -2.00 4.90
CA ASP A 105 9.49 -1.47 4.87
C ASP A 105 9.45 -0.09 4.20
N LEU A 106 8.49 0.08 3.29
CA LEU A 106 8.16 1.34 2.68
C LEU A 106 7.02 1.99 3.46
N VAL A 107 7.30 3.10 4.14
CA VAL A 107 6.37 3.73 5.08
C VAL A 107 5.94 5.10 4.59
N PHE A 108 4.61 5.33 4.60
CA PHE A 108 4.00 6.63 4.30
C PHE A 108 3.10 7.07 5.44
N GLU A 109 3.03 8.38 5.66
CA GLU A 109 2.04 8.99 6.53
C GLU A 109 1.19 9.96 5.74
N ARG A 110 -0.13 9.75 5.74
CA ARG A 110 -1.12 10.56 5.03
C ARG A 110 -2.01 11.31 6.01
N ARG A 111 -2.31 12.55 5.69
CA ARG A 111 -3.40 13.29 6.32
C ARG A 111 -4.72 12.91 5.67
N THR A 112 -5.75 12.72 6.47
CA THR A 112 -7.12 12.44 6.05
C THR A 112 -8.10 13.41 6.72
N SER A 113 -9.36 13.43 6.30
CA SER A 113 -10.41 14.20 6.96
C SER A 113 -10.64 13.80 8.42
N ARG A 114 -10.19 12.60 8.82
CA ARG A 114 -10.37 12.02 10.16
C ARG A 114 -9.09 12.02 11.02
N GLY A 115 -8.01 12.62 10.54
CA GLY A 115 -6.72 12.62 11.23
C GLY A 115 -5.58 12.21 10.33
N ALA A 116 -4.84 11.18 10.70
CA ALA A 116 -3.72 10.67 9.93
C ALA A 116 -3.75 9.14 9.82
N VAL A 117 -3.15 8.63 8.75
CA VAL A 117 -3.00 7.19 8.49
C VAL A 117 -1.55 6.92 8.15
N ARG A 118 -0.97 5.90 8.76
CA ARG A 118 0.36 5.41 8.44
C ARG A 118 0.25 4.07 7.75
N LEU A 119 0.88 3.96 6.58
CA LEU A 119 0.91 2.74 5.77
C LEU A 119 2.35 2.22 5.73
N ALA A 120 2.53 0.94 6.02
CA ALA A 120 3.81 0.27 5.90
C ALA A 120 3.66 -0.97 5.00
N PHE A 121 4.34 -0.93 3.85
CA PHE A 121 4.45 -2.06 2.93
C PHE A 121 5.77 -2.77 3.18
N GLY A 122 5.74 -4.05 3.51
CA GLY A 122 6.93 -4.82 3.80
C GLY A 122 6.98 -6.14 3.03
N ALA A 123 8.20 -6.58 2.73
CA ALA A 123 8.41 -7.94 2.24
C ALA A 123 8.47 -8.91 3.42
N PRO A 124 7.89 -10.11 3.33
CA PRO A 124 8.07 -11.14 4.34
C PRO A 124 9.53 -11.54 4.48
N LEU A 125 9.98 -11.68 5.71
CA LEU A 125 11.38 -11.86 6.05
C LEU A 125 11.98 -13.23 5.65
N SER A 126 11.16 -14.25 5.37
CA SER A 126 11.66 -15.64 5.34
C SER A 126 11.76 -16.31 3.97
N ASP A 127 11.05 -15.87 2.97
CA ASP A 127 11.01 -16.55 1.66
C ASP A 127 11.03 -15.64 0.44
N GLY A 128 10.99 -14.32 0.64
CA GLY A 128 11.04 -13.33 -0.44
C GLY A 128 9.81 -13.32 -1.36
N ASP A 129 8.77 -14.11 -1.06
CA ASP A 129 7.65 -14.38 -1.95
C ASP A 129 6.31 -13.89 -1.40
N GLY A 130 6.30 -12.72 -0.80
CA GLY A 130 5.08 -12.15 -0.25
C GLY A 130 5.17 -10.66 0.00
N LEU A 131 4.08 -10.13 0.53
CA LEU A 131 3.91 -8.74 0.89
C LEU A 131 3.18 -8.66 2.23
N THR A 132 3.57 -7.71 3.07
CA THR A 132 2.80 -7.34 4.25
C THR A 132 2.29 -5.92 4.11
N LEU A 133 1.13 -5.65 4.69
CA LEU A 133 0.62 -4.30 4.84
C LEU A 133 0.18 -4.09 6.28
N ARG A 134 0.66 -3.02 6.87
CA ARG A 134 0.17 -2.53 8.14
C ARG A 134 -0.37 -1.12 7.96
N VAL A 135 -1.56 -0.89 8.49
CA VAL A 135 -2.19 0.43 8.53
C VAL A 135 -2.49 0.78 9.97
N ASP A 136 -1.93 1.88 10.42
CA ASP A 136 -2.27 2.49 11.71
C ASP A 136 -3.01 3.80 11.47
N ALA A 137 -3.95 4.12 12.34
CA ALA A 137 -4.74 5.34 12.27
C ALA A 137 -4.55 6.18 13.54
N SER A 138 -4.65 7.49 13.39
CA SER A 138 -4.57 8.44 14.50
C SER A 138 -5.57 9.58 14.27
N ALA A 139 -6.36 9.90 15.30
CA ALA A 139 -7.25 11.06 15.28
C ALA A 139 -6.53 12.38 15.55
N ASP A 140 -5.45 12.33 16.32
CA ASP A 140 -4.69 13.52 16.80
C ASP A 140 -3.29 13.65 16.16
N GLY A 141 -2.85 12.65 15.40
CA GLY A 141 -1.51 12.60 14.82
C GLY A 141 -0.41 12.19 15.80
N ALA A 142 -0.74 11.89 17.06
CA ALA A 142 0.21 11.55 18.12
C ALA A 142 -0.03 10.14 18.68
N THR A 143 -1.28 9.75 18.88
CA THR A 143 -1.67 8.42 19.37
C THR A 143 -2.13 7.55 18.21
N TRP A 144 -1.45 6.42 18.00
CA TRP A 144 -1.68 5.52 16.89
C TRP A 144 -2.30 4.20 17.34
N SER A 145 -3.28 3.73 16.57
CA SER A 145 -3.94 2.44 16.79
C SER A 145 -3.94 1.63 15.50
N PRO A 146 -3.76 0.29 15.56
CA PRO A 146 -3.85 -0.53 14.37
C PRO A 146 -5.25 -0.45 13.75
N ALA A 147 -5.30 -0.30 12.42
CA ALA A 147 -6.52 -0.31 11.63
C ALA A 147 -6.62 -1.55 10.75
N LEU A 148 -5.49 -2.02 10.21
CA LEU A 148 -5.41 -3.20 9.37
C LEU A 148 -4.01 -3.82 9.45
N GLU A 149 -3.96 -5.14 9.49
CA GLU A 149 -2.75 -5.93 9.32
C GLU A 149 -3.02 -7.04 8.32
N GLY A 150 -2.27 -7.07 7.22
CA GLY A 150 -2.42 -8.04 6.15
C GLY A 150 -1.14 -8.78 5.83
N ARG A 151 -1.30 -10.04 5.43
CA ARG A 151 -0.22 -10.91 4.92
C ARG A 151 -0.67 -11.53 3.61
N TYR A 152 0.13 -11.33 2.58
CA TYR A 152 -0.21 -11.71 1.23
C TYR A 152 0.89 -12.55 0.62
N ARG A 153 0.48 -13.53 -0.17
CA ARG A 153 1.39 -14.36 -0.98
C ARG A 153 1.19 -14.04 -2.46
N ARG A 154 2.18 -14.30 -3.27
CA ARG A 154 2.03 -14.20 -4.72
C ARG A 154 0.89 -15.10 -5.17
N ALA A 155 0.02 -14.55 -6.02
CA ALA A 155 -1.15 -15.23 -6.56
C ALA A 155 -1.45 -14.69 -7.95
N ASP A 156 -2.03 -15.55 -8.80
CA ASP A 156 -2.54 -15.08 -10.08
C ASP A 156 -3.77 -14.20 -9.85
N TRP A 157 -3.76 -13.00 -10.42
CA TRP A 157 -4.92 -12.13 -10.43
C TRP A 157 -5.89 -12.61 -11.52
N ASP A 158 -6.85 -13.44 -11.16
CA ASP A 158 -7.91 -13.79 -12.09
C ASP A 158 -8.96 -12.68 -12.16
N ARG A 159 -9.13 -12.10 -13.36
CA ARG A 159 -10.13 -11.04 -13.63
C ARG A 159 -11.58 -11.54 -13.61
N ARG A 160 -11.84 -12.75 -13.17
CA ARG A 160 -13.15 -13.40 -13.31
C ARG A 160 -14.18 -13.03 -12.27
N THR A 161 -13.91 -12.12 -11.38
CA THR A 161 -14.93 -11.60 -10.47
C THR A 161 -15.25 -10.16 -10.84
N ARG A 162 -16.17 -10.02 -11.75
CA ARG A 162 -16.92 -8.79 -11.93
C ARG A 162 -18.11 -8.81 -10.97
#